data_2b2c43f3601f5621cf8f8609ac164f4d
#
_entry.id   2b2c43f3601f5621cf8f8609ac164f4d
#
_cell.length_a   1.000
_cell.length_b   1.000
_cell.length_c   1.000
_cell.angle_alpha   90.00
_cell.angle_beta   90.00
_cell.angle_gamma   90.00
#
_symmetry.space_group_name_H-M   'P 1'
#
loop_
_entity.id
_entity.type
_entity.pdbx_description
1 polymer ?
#
loop_
_entity_poly.entity_id
_entity_poly.type
_entity_poly.pdbx_seq_one_letter_code
_entity_poly.pdbx_strand_id
1 'polypeptide(L)'
;MRTFLRNIWDWLTGRRRPLGFTAATATDRGLVRAENQDAFVCAEAAGFFCVADGMGGGEGGALASRWTCDALAAVWADTEGQPLAARETRLGEALQSVNGRIRAHARQQGYRVMGTTVAALLRAPEEGARARIFHVGDTRIYRLRHGRLDALTRDHTVGSELGAAMATARLDQAKALQARSNPLTHVLTRAVGTELRARPEWKTVDLQRGDRFLICSDGVHDMLSDADLAALLKGASSPRVAVARIEASVRHAGAGDNYTLVCADAVCRSRPAWTRRSASLPSG
;
A
#
# COMPACT_ATOMS: atom_id res chain seq x y z
N MET A 1 -15.02 31.78 12.44
CA MET A 1 -14.43 32.24 13.72
C MET A 1 -14.15 31.11 14.69
N ARG A 2 -15.08 30.19 15.01
CA ARG A 2 -14.85 29.04 15.93
C ARG A 2 -13.73 28.07 15.49
N THR A 3 -13.57 27.83 14.21
CA THR A 3 -12.54 26.93 13.66
C THR A 3 -11.13 27.54 13.73
N PHE A 4 -11.03 28.85 13.54
CA PHE A 4 -9.76 29.60 13.60
C PHE A 4 -9.19 29.65 15.04
N LEU A 5 -10.04 29.98 16.03
CA LEU A 5 -9.64 30.01 17.44
C LEU A 5 -9.25 28.62 17.96
N ARG A 6 -9.88 27.56 17.45
CA ARG A 6 -9.56 26.17 17.80
C ARG A 6 -8.20 25.72 17.24
N ASN A 7 -7.84 26.18 16.05
CA ASN A 7 -6.52 25.90 15.46
C ASN A 7 -5.39 26.61 16.21
N ILE A 8 -5.63 27.84 16.70
CA ILE A 8 -4.68 28.57 17.54
C ILE A 8 -4.48 27.86 18.89
N TRP A 9 -5.56 27.37 19.50
CA TRP A 9 -5.49 26.66 20.78
C TRP A 9 -4.76 25.31 20.67
N ASP A 10 -5.02 24.54 19.60
CA ASP A 10 -4.31 23.30 19.29
C ASP A 10 -2.80 23.57 19.02
N TRP A 11 -2.46 24.72 18.42
CA TRP A 11 -1.08 25.17 18.21
C TRP A 11 -0.41 25.59 19.53
N LEU A 12 -1.08 26.36 20.35
CA LEU A 12 -0.57 26.84 21.65
C LEU A 12 -0.40 25.71 22.68
N THR A 13 -1.22 24.67 22.62
CA THR A 13 -1.16 23.54 23.56
C THR A 13 -0.26 22.39 23.08
N GLY A 14 0.30 22.49 21.87
CA GLY A 14 1.12 21.41 21.26
C GLY A 14 0.33 20.13 20.96
N ARG A 15 -0.99 20.11 21.16
CA ARG A 15 -1.86 18.95 20.92
C ARG A 15 -2.21 18.84 19.44
N ARG A 16 -1.31 18.25 18.65
CA ARG A 16 -1.63 17.90 17.27
C ARG A 16 -2.79 16.90 17.29
N ARG A 17 -3.85 17.18 16.51
CA ARG A 17 -4.95 16.23 16.34
C ARG A 17 -4.40 14.96 15.72
N PRO A 18 -4.80 13.80 16.23
CA PRO A 18 -4.40 12.54 15.61
C PRO A 18 -4.91 12.53 14.16
N LEU A 19 -4.01 12.20 13.23
CA LEU A 19 -4.36 12.00 11.84
C LEU A 19 -5.11 10.66 11.72
N GLY A 20 -6.03 10.57 10.80
CA GLY A 20 -6.68 9.36 10.34
C GLY A 20 -6.64 9.33 8.83
N PHE A 21 -7.39 8.41 8.25
CA PHE A 21 -7.53 8.33 6.81
C PHE A 21 -9.00 8.36 6.40
N THR A 22 -9.26 8.86 5.19
CA THR A 22 -10.42 8.53 4.37
C THR A 22 -9.89 7.87 3.11
N ALA A 23 -10.53 6.80 2.65
CA ALA A 23 -10.01 6.03 1.54
C ALA A 23 -11.09 5.64 0.53
N ALA A 24 -10.65 5.20 -0.64
CA ALA A 24 -11.44 4.56 -1.67
C ALA A 24 -10.59 3.52 -2.39
N THR A 25 -11.25 2.54 -2.99
CA THR A 25 -10.60 1.41 -3.66
C THR A 25 -11.28 1.09 -4.98
N ALA A 26 -10.51 0.49 -5.88
CA ALA A 26 -11.04 -0.25 -7.03
C ALA A 26 -10.20 -1.51 -7.22
N THR A 27 -10.85 -2.55 -7.70
CA THR A 27 -10.22 -3.80 -8.16
C THR A 27 -11.03 -4.35 -9.31
N ASP A 28 -10.35 -4.78 -10.36
CA ASP A 28 -10.99 -5.33 -11.55
C ASP A 28 -10.04 -6.34 -12.22
N ARG A 29 -10.60 -7.32 -12.89
CA ARG A 29 -9.82 -8.32 -13.64
C ARG A 29 -9.15 -7.77 -14.89
N GLY A 30 -9.48 -6.56 -15.30
CA GLY A 30 -9.09 -5.99 -16.58
C GLY A 30 -9.86 -6.57 -17.75
N LEU A 31 -9.41 -6.27 -18.95
CA LEU A 31 -10.09 -6.65 -20.21
C LEU A 31 -9.54 -7.94 -20.81
N VAL A 32 -8.38 -8.42 -20.37
CA VAL A 32 -7.66 -9.54 -20.99
C VAL A 32 -7.66 -10.79 -20.11
N ARG A 33 -7.51 -10.63 -18.81
CA ARG A 33 -7.41 -11.77 -17.87
C ARG A 33 -8.75 -12.47 -17.66
N ALA A 34 -8.72 -13.79 -17.45
CA ALA A 34 -9.93 -14.59 -17.17
C ALA A 34 -10.46 -14.39 -15.76
N GLU A 35 -9.57 -14.18 -14.79
CA GLU A 35 -9.88 -14.00 -13.36
C GLU A 35 -9.10 -12.84 -12.76
N ASN A 36 -9.53 -12.36 -11.59
CA ASN A 36 -8.80 -11.38 -10.81
C ASN A 36 -8.00 -12.10 -9.72
N GLN A 37 -6.67 -12.05 -9.82
CA GLN A 37 -5.75 -12.64 -8.84
C GLN A 37 -5.25 -11.62 -7.81
N ASP A 38 -5.65 -10.35 -7.93
CA ASP A 38 -5.37 -9.33 -6.94
C ASP A 38 -6.26 -9.47 -5.71
N ALA A 39 -5.76 -9.02 -4.56
CA ALA A 39 -6.52 -8.85 -3.34
C ALA A 39 -6.14 -7.54 -2.64
N PHE A 40 -7.04 -7.01 -1.82
CA PHE A 40 -6.77 -5.80 -1.05
C PHE A 40 -7.47 -5.79 0.31
N VAL A 41 -6.98 -4.93 1.21
CA VAL A 41 -7.62 -4.56 2.46
C VAL A 41 -7.69 -3.04 2.55
N CYS A 42 -8.85 -2.51 2.92
CA CYS A 42 -9.06 -1.09 3.16
C CYS A 42 -9.79 -0.90 4.49
N ALA A 43 -9.04 -0.88 5.59
CA ALA A 43 -9.57 -0.74 6.93
C ALA A 43 -9.26 0.68 7.48
N GLU A 44 -10.05 1.69 7.05
CA GLU A 44 -9.84 3.10 7.39
C GLU A 44 -9.75 3.34 8.90
N ALA A 45 -10.69 2.76 9.66
CA ALA A 45 -10.76 2.95 11.10
C ALA A 45 -9.54 2.39 11.82
N ALA A 46 -9.03 1.24 11.36
CA ALA A 46 -7.84 0.58 11.88
C ALA A 46 -6.54 1.19 11.31
N GLY A 47 -6.62 2.02 10.28
CA GLY A 47 -5.45 2.58 9.60
C GLY A 47 -4.59 1.53 8.92
N PHE A 48 -5.23 0.51 8.33
CA PHE A 48 -4.57 -0.58 7.63
C PHE A 48 -5.04 -0.66 6.18
N PHE A 49 -4.09 -0.57 5.25
CA PHE A 49 -4.32 -0.63 3.82
C PHE A 49 -3.30 -1.57 3.19
N CYS A 50 -3.75 -2.48 2.37
CA CYS A 50 -2.90 -3.49 1.74
C CYS A 50 -3.39 -3.79 0.33
N VAL A 51 -2.47 -3.98 -0.61
CA VAL A 51 -2.71 -4.54 -1.95
C VAL A 51 -1.73 -5.68 -2.14
N ALA A 52 -2.19 -6.76 -2.71
CA ALA A 52 -1.43 -7.96 -3.03
C ALA A 52 -1.81 -8.43 -4.43
N ASP A 53 -0.82 -8.59 -5.29
CA ASP A 53 -0.97 -9.09 -6.66
C ASP A 53 -0.55 -10.55 -6.70
N GLY A 54 -1.48 -11.39 -7.08
CA GLY A 54 -1.32 -12.84 -7.07
C GLY A 54 -0.78 -13.38 -8.38
N MET A 55 0.25 -14.21 -8.31
CA MET A 55 0.83 -14.87 -9.46
C MET A 55 0.75 -16.39 -9.35
N GLY A 56 0.39 -17.05 -10.45
CA GLY A 56 0.35 -18.51 -10.51
C GLY A 56 -0.60 -19.05 -11.54
N GLY A 57 -0.52 -20.37 -11.77
CA GLY A 57 -1.46 -21.07 -12.64
C GLY A 57 -2.78 -21.39 -11.93
N GLY A 58 -3.90 -21.40 -12.67
CA GLY A 58 -5.23 -21.65 -12.12
C GLY A 58 -5.54 -20.68 -10.97
N GLU A 59 -6.22 -21.14 -9.94
CA GLU A 59 -6.61 -20.32 -8.77
C GLU A 59 -5.46 -19.98 -7.80
N GLY A 60 -4.24 -20.43 -8.08
CA GLY A 60 -3.11 -20.31 -7.15
C GLY A 60 -2.76 -18.87 -6.79
N GLY A 61 -2.73 -17.98 -7.77
CA GLY A 61 -2.46 -16.56 -7.55
C GLY A 61 -3.51 -15.88 -6.68
N ALA A 62 -4.79 -16.08 -7.00
CA ALA A 62 -5.91 -15.54 -6.26
C ALA A 62 -5.96 -16.03 -4.79
N LEU A 63 -5.60 -17.28 -4.55
CA LEU A 63 -5.50 -17.82 -3.19
C LEU A 63 -4.30 -17.20 -2.44
N ALA A 64 -3.15 -17.05 -3.11
CA ALA A 64 -1.95 -16.49 -2.48
C ALA A 64 -2.16 -15.04 -2.03
N SER A 65 -2.70 -14.18 -2.90
CA SER A 65 -2.98 -12.79 -2.59
C SER A 65 -4.02 -12.65 -1.48
N ARG A 66 -5.13 -13.39 -1.55
CA ARG A 66 -6.19 -13.39 -0.53
C ARG A 66 -5.68 -13.85 0.83
N TRP A 67 -5.00 -15.01 0.90
CA TRP A 67 -4.45 -15.50 2.17
C TRP A 67 -3.46 -14.52 2.81
N THR A 68 -2.69 -13.82 2.00
CA THR A 68 -1.74 -12.81 2.49
C THR A 68 -2.48 -11.62 3.06
N CYS A 69 -3.45 -11.06 2.35
CA CYS A 69 -4.28 -9.96 2.82
C CYS A 69 -5.04 -10.33 4.11
N ASP A 70 -5.69 -11.49 4.15
CA ASP A 70 -6.48 -11.95 5.29
C ASP A 70 -5.61 -12.15 6.55
N ALA A 71 -4.45 -12.81 6.40
CA ALA A 71 -3.54 -13.05 7.52
C ALA A 71 -2.99 -11.75 8.12
N LEU A 72 -2.62 -10.80 7.27
CA LEU A 72 -2.09 -9.50 7.73
C LEU A 72 -3.19 -8.64 8.38
N ALA A 73 -4.40 -8.63 7.82
CA ALA A 73 -5.54 -7.91 8.38
C ALA A 73 -5.94 -8.46 9.75
N ALA A 74 -6.01 -9.79 9.90
CA ALA A 74 -6.33 -10.45 11.15
C ALA A 74 -5.33 -10.08 12.25
N VAL A 75 -4.03 -10.20 11.97
CA VAL A 75 -2.97 -9.83 12.94
C VAL A 75 -3.03 -8.35 13.28
N TRP A 76 -3.28 -7.47 12.30
CA TRP A 76 -3.39 -6.04 12.57
C TRP A 76 -4.56 -5.72 13.51
N ALA A 77 -5.69 -6.38 13.36
CA ALA A 77 -6.85 -6.24 14.24
C ALA A 77 -6.57 -6.82 15.64
N ASP A 78 -6.02 -8.03 15.73
CA ASP A 78 -5.75 -8.71 17.00
C ASP A 78 -4.68 -8.01 17.86
N THR A 79 -3.86 -7.18 17.26
CA THR A 79 -2.79 -6.44 17.92
C THR A 79 -3.14 -4.98 18.19
N GLU A 80 -4.42 -4.58 18.07
CA GLU A 80 -4.86 -3.23 18.37
C GLU A 80 -4.47 -2.82 19.79
N GLY A 81 -3.92 -1.61 19.96
CA GLY A 81 -3.45 -1.09 21.23
C GLY A 81 -2.09 -1.61 21.70
N GLN A 82 -1.47 -2.55 21.00
CA GLN A 82 -0.11 -2.97 21.28
C GLN A 82 0.92 -1.98 20.71
N PRO A 83 2.14 -1.88 21.28
CA PRO A 83 3.21 -1.08 20.72
C PRO A 83 3.52 -1.46 19.27
N LEU A 84 3.79 -0.48 18.41
CA LEU A 84 4.00 -0.70 16.98
C LEU A 84 5.09 -1.75 16.69
N ALA A 85 6.19 -1.75 17.44
CA ALA A 85 7.26 -2.74 17.27
C ALA A 85 6.78 -4.19 17.50
N ALA A 86 5.88 -4.41 18.47
CA ALA A 86 5.28 -5.73 18.71
C ALA A 86 4.35 -6.11 17.55
N ARG A 87 3.55 -5.16 17.04
CA ARG A 87 2.68 -5.36 15.88
C ARG A 87 3.48 -5.70 14.62
N GLU A 88 4.60 -5.03 14.38
CA GLU A 88 5.50 -5.31 13.26
C GLU A 88 6.09 -6.73 13.34
N THR A 89 6.51 -7.15 14.53
CA THR A 89 6.99 -8.51 14.75
C THR A 89 5.91 -9.53 14.41
N ARG A 90 4.68 -9.34 14.89
CA ARG A 90 3.55 -10.22 14.60
C ARG A 90 3.16 -10.24 13.14
N LEU A 91 3.21 -9.10 12.44
CA LEU A 91 3.02 -9.04 10.98
C LEU A 91 4.10 -9.80 10.22
N GLY A 92 5.36 -9.69 10.66
CA GLY A 92 6.47 -10.46 10.10
C GLY A 92 6.27 -11.96 10.27
N GLU A 93 5.85 -12.41 11.46
CA GLU A 93 5.52 -13.82 11.74
C GLU A 93 4.35 -14.31 10.87
N ALA A 94 3.28 -13.51 10.75
CA ALA A 94 2.14 -13.84 9.89
C ALA A 94 2.56 -13.97 8.42
N LEU A 95 3.41 -13.06 7.95
CA LEU A 95 3.95 -13.12 6.58
C LEU A 95 4.77 -14.40 6.36
N GLN A 96 5.58 -14.84 7.33
CA GLN A 96 6.31 -16.11 7.23
C GLN A 96 5.36 -17.31 7.25
N SER A 97 4.34 -17.28 8.10
CA SER A 97 3.34 -18.35 8.18
C SER A 97 2.58 -18.52 6.87
N VAL A 98 2.06 -17.42 6.30
CA VAL A 98 1.36 -17.47 5.02
C VAL A 98 2.28 -17.85 3.87
N ASN A 99 3.55 -17.41 3.88
CA ASN A 99 4.56 -17.82 2.93
C ASN A 99 4.75 -19.34 2.93
N GLY A 100 4.85 -19.93 4.12
CA GLY A 100 4.92 -21.39 4.31
C GLY A 100 3.68 -22.11 3.79
N ARG A 101 2.49 -21.57 4.08
CA ARG A 101 1.20 -22.12 3.62
C ARG A 101 1.09 -22.13 2.09
N ILE A 102 1.42 -21.02 1.44
CA ILE A 102 1.40 -20.90 -0.03
C ILE A 102 2.32 -21.95 -0.65
N ARG A 103 3.57 -22.07 -0.16
CA ARG A 103 4.55 -23.03 -0.66
C ARG A 103 4.12 -24.50 -0.45
N ALA A 104 3.50 -24.78 0.68
CA ALA A 104 2.98 -26.12 0.95
C ALA A 104 1.86 -26.48 -0.02
N HIS A 105 0.92 -25.54 -0.22
CA HIS A 105 -0.20 -25.72 -1.14
C HIS A 105 0.27 -25.85 -2.58
N ALA A 106 1.22 -25.02 -3.04
CA ALA A 106 1.78 -25.12 -4.38
C ALA A 106 2.37 -26.52 -4.67
N ARG A 107 3.11 -27.08 -3.70
CA ARG A 107 3.66 -28.44 -3.83
C ARG A 107 2.55 -29.50 -3.86
N GLN A 108 1.54 -29.37 -3.02
CA GLN A 108 0.42 -30.33 -2.95
C GLN A 108 -0.39 -30.34 -4.24
N GLN A 109 -0.60 -29.17 -4.86
CA GLN A 109 -1.36 -29.02 -6.10
C GLN A 109 -0.50 -29.19 -7.36
N GLY A 110 0.80 -29.32 -7.24
CA GLY A 110 1.71 -29.42 -8.37
C GLY A 110 1.85 -28.09 -9.15
N TYR A 111 1.55 -26.95 -8.54
CA TYR A 111 1.74 -25.65 -9.19
C TYR A 111 3.21 -25.35 -9.37
N ARG A 112 3.61 -25.01 -10.59
CA ARG A 112 4.98 -24.61 -10.90
C ARG A 112 5.37 -23.28 -10.27
N VAL A 113 4.41 -22.36 -10.23
CA VAL A 113 4.55 -21.04 -9.60
C VAL A 113 3.25 -20.73 -8.85
N MET A 114 3.36 -20.33 -7.61
CA MET A 114 2.28 -19.79 -6.79
C MET A 114 2.89 -18.82 -5.78
N GLY A 115 2.41 -17.59 -5.80
CA GLY A 115 2.91 -16.55 -4.91
C GLY A 115 2.09 -15.28 -5.03
N THR A 116 2.54 -14.27 -4.33
CA THR A 116 1.93 -12.94 -4.41
C THR A 116 2.95 -11.86 -4.04
N THR A 117 2.79 -10.68 -4.61
CA THR A 117 3.38 -9.46 -4.07
C THR A 117 2.58 -8.99 -2.85
N VAL A 118 3.05 -8.01 -2.14
CA VAL A 118 2.28 -7.29 -1.12
C VAL A 118 2.88 -5.92 -0.85
N ALA A 119 2.03 -4.90 -0.74
CA ALA A 119 2.41 -3.59 -0.22
C ALA A 119 1.36 -3.11 0.78
N ALA A 120 1.80 -2.61 1.93
CA ALA A 120 0.91 -2.18 3.00
C ALA A 120 1.33 -0.85 3.61
N LEU A 121 0.32 -0.01 3.93
CA LEU A 121 0.42 1.22 4.69
C LEU A 121 -0.30 1.03 6.03
N LEU A 122 0.43 1.26 7.10
CA LEU A 122 0.01 1.01 8.48
C LEU A 122 0.10 2.31 9.28
N ARG A 123 -0.97 2.67 9.96
CA ARG A 123 -0.96 3.79 10.88
C ARG A 123 -1.17 3.32 12.32
N ALA A 124 -0.19 3.56 13.15
CA ALA A 124 -0.29 3.36 14.59
C ALA A 124 -0.55 4.72 15.26
N PRO A 125 -1.72 4.94 15.89
CA PRO A 125 -2.05 6.22 16.52
C PRO A 125 -1.08 6.63 17.62
N GLU A 126 -0.48 5.68 18.30
CA GLU A 126 0.52 5.84 19.37
C GLU A 126 1.83 6.45 18.87
N GLU A 127 2.15 6.29 17.60
CA GLU A 127 3.34 6.87 16.94
C GLU A 127 3.14 8.32 16.48
N GLY A 128 2.00 8.93 16.84
CA GLY A 128 1.69 10.31 16.49
C GLY A 128 1.43 10.51 15.00
N ALA A 129 2.25 11.34 14.36
CA ALA A 129 2.13 11.66 12.93
C ALA A 129 3.08 10.78 12.09
N ARG A 130 3.12 9.48 12.34
CA ARG A 130 3.93 8.51 11.58
C ARG A 130 3.06 7.37 11.07
N ALA A 131 3.51 6.79 9.98
CA ALA A 131 3.01 5.53 9.44
C ALA A 131 4.18 4.60 9.14
N ARG A 132 3.88 3.31 9.08
CA ARG A 132 4.80 2.31 8.56
C ARG A 132 4.31 1.84 7.22
N ILE A 133 5.23 1.57 6.34
CA ILE A 133 4.98 0.85 5.10
C ILE A 133 5.88 -0.37 5.04
N PHE A 134 5.41 -1.42 4.41
CA PHE A 134 6.26 -2.52 3.98
C PHE A 134 5.80 -3.05 2.63
N HIS A 135 6.71 -3.69 1.91
CA HIS A 135 6.38 -4.35 0.65
C HIS A 135 7.28 -5.56 0.37
N VAL A 136 6.76 -6.46 -0.46
CA VAL A 136 7.47 -7.56 -1.12
C VAL A 136 6.96 -7.63 -2.54
N GLY A 137 7.85 -7.52 -3.52
CA GLY A 137 7.47 -7.50 -4.94
C GLY A 137 7.49 -6.10 -5.53
N ASP A 138 6.67 -5.88 -6.52
CA ASP A 138 6.56 -4.66 -7.32
C ASP A 138 5.22 -3.91 -7.16
N THR A 139 4.33 -4.37 -6.30
CA THR A 139 3.21 -3.54 -5.83
C THR A 139 3.75 -2.29 -5.16
N ARG A 140 3.30 -1.12 -5.63
CA ARG A 140 3.89 0.17 -5.25
C ARG A 140 3.04 0.95 -4.27
N ILE A 141 3.72 1.77 -3.45
CA ILE A 141 3.13 2.81 -2.61
C ILE A 141 3.69 4.16 -3.04
N TYR A 142 2.80 5.06 -3.41
CA TYR A 142 3.12 6.45 -3.72
C TYR A 142 2.56 7.39 -2.67
N ARG A 143 3.16 8.56 -2.53
CA ARG A 143 2.63 9.67 -1.74
C ARG A 143 2.62 10.95 -2.56
N LEU A 144 1.47 11.56 -2.70
CA LEU A 144 1.32 12.92 -3.19
C LEU A 144 1.32 13.88 -2.00
N ARG A 145 2.29 14.79 -1.96
CA ARG A 145 2.43 15.85 -0.95
C ARG A 145 2.82 17.15 -1.64
N HIS A 146 2.09 18.24 -1.36
CA HIS A 146 2.33 19.56 -1.97
C HIS A 146 2.45 19.54 -3.50
N GLY A 147 1.66 18.68 -4.16
CA GLY A 147 1.65 18.53 -5.61
C GLY A 147 2.78 17.69 -6.21
N ARG A 148 3.67 17.14 -5.39
CA ARG A 148 4.72 16.21 -5.80
C ARG A 148 4.36 14.78 -5.47
N LEU A 149 4.46 13.88 -6.45
CA LEU A 149 4.31 12.45 -6.28
C LEU A 149 5.68 11.81 -6.04
N ASP A 150 5.82 11.10 -4.93
CA ASP A 150 7.02 10.34 -4.57
C ASP A 150 6.66 8.85 -4.49
N ALA A 151 7.41 7.98 -5.19
CA ALA A 151 7.37 6.55 -4.94
C ALA A 151 8.05 6.27 -3.58
N LEU A 152 7.34 5.58 -2.69
CA LEU A 152 7.84 5.24 -1.36
C LEU A 152 8.45 3.84 -1.31
N THR A 153 8.09 2.96 -2.24
CA THR A 153 8.63 1.62 -2.43
C THR A 153 9.56 1.59 -3.63
N ARG A 154 10.39 0.57 -3.68
CA ARG A 154 11.23 0.26 -4.83
C ARG A 154 10.97 -1.20 -5.22
N ASP A 155 10.65 -1.44 -6.48
CA ASP A 155 10.29 -2.76 -6.98
C ASP A 155 11.39 -3.79 -6.71
N HIS A 156 11.00 -4.96 -6.25
CA HIS A 156 11.86 -6.13 -6.18
C HIS A 156 11.81 -6.90 -7.51
N THR A 157 12.39 -6.30 -8.54
CA THR A 157 12.51 -6.86 -9.88
C THR A 157 13.96 -6.84 -10.34
N VAL A 158 14.29 -7.73 -11.26
CA VAL A 158 15.63 -7.78 -11.87
C VAL A 158 16.04 -6.42 -12.44
N GLY A 159 15.12 -5.73 -13.11
CA GLY A 159 15.38 -4.41 -13.67
C GLY A 159 15.68 -3.34 -12.64
N SER A 160 14.93 -3.33 -11.55
CA SER A 160 15.13 -2.38 -10.45
C SER A 160 16.44 -2.63 -9.70
N GLU A 161 16.77 -3.90 -9.42
CA GLU A 161 18.01 -4.27 -8.74
C GLU A 161 19.25 -3.99 -9.62
N LEU A 162 19.18 -4.32 -10.91
CA LEU A 162 20.23 -4.02 -11.87
C LEU A 162 20.44 -2.50 -12.02
N GLY A 163 19.36 -1.73 -12.16
CA GLY A 163 19.42 -0.27 -12.25
C GLY A 163 20.10 0.37 -11.05
N ALA A 164 19.85 -0.14 -9.84
CA ALA A 164 20.52 0.36 -8.63
C ALA A 164 21.99 -0.03 -8.58
N ALA A 165 22.35 -1.27 -8.95
CA ALA A 165 23.74 -1.69 -9.03
C ALA A 165 24.53 -0.84 -10.04
N MET A 166 23.92 -0.53 -11.19
CA MET A 166 24.53 0.33 -12.22
C MET A 166 24.69 1.79 -11.74
N ALA A 167 23.69 2.34 -11.03
CA ALA A 167 23.77 3.66 -10.45
C ALA A 167 24.90 3.77 -9.40
N THR A 168 25.04 2.74 -8.56
CA THR A 168 26.13 2.65 -7.55
C THR A 168 27.49 2.53 -8.22
N ALA A 169 27.60 1.77 -9.33
CA ALA A 169 28.84 1.59 -10.08
C ALA A 169 29.20 2.76 -11.02
N ARG A 170 28.38 3.83 -11.06
CA ARG A 170 28.53 4.97 -12.00
C ARG A 170 28.64 4.54 -13.46
N LEU A 171 28.01 3.44 -13.85
CA LEU A 171 28.01 2.92 -15.20
C LEU A 171 27.08 3.74 -16.12
N ASP A 172 27.45 3.76 -17.39
CA ASP A 172 26.91 4.60 -18.46
C ASP A 172 25.37 4.53 -18.56
N GLN A 173 24.72 5.71 -18.68
CA GLN A 173 23.27 5.84 -18.81
C GLN A 173 22.70 5.05 -20.01
N ALA A 174 23.47 4.89 -21.08
CA ALA A 174 23.06 4.12 -22.27
C ALA A 174 22.87 2.63 -21.98
N LYS A 175 23.71 2.04 -21.13
CA LYS A 175 23.58 0.64 -20.70
C LYS A 175 22.39 0.44 -19.75
N ALA A 176 22.09 1.43 -18.92
CA ALA A 176 20.92 1.41 -18.05
C ALA A 176 19.61 1.48 -18.86
N LEU A 177 19.60 2.22 -19.98
CA LEU A 177 18.44 2.33 -20.86
C LEU A 177 18.21 1.02 -21.65
N GLN A 178 19.27 0.38 -22.14
CA GLN A 178 19.20 -0.95 -22.79
C GLN A 178 18.73 -2.05 -21.81
N ALA A 179 19.12 -1.95 -20.54
CA ALA A 179 18.65 -2.90 -19.54
C ALA A 179 17.14 -2.79 -19.30
N ARG A 180 16.55 -1.60 -19.38
CA ARG A 180 15.11 -1.36 -19.20
C ARG A 180 14.23 -1.95 -20.31
N SER A 181 14.73 -2.17 -21.50
CA SER A 181 14.01 -2.79 -22.62
C SER A 181 14.10 -4.33 -22.65
N ASN A 182 14.75 -4.95 -21.67
CA ASN A 182 14.86 -6.40 -21.58
C ASN A 182 13.58 -6.98 -20.93
N PRO A 183 12.93 -8.00 -21.53
CA PRO A 183 11.76 -8.67 -20.95
C PRO A 183 11.98 -9.20 -19.51
N LEU A 184 13.23 -9.47 -19.14
CA LEU A 184 13.58 -9.91 -17.79
C LEU A 184 13.49 -8.80 -16.72
N THR A 185 13.33 -7.53 -17.10
CA THR A 185 13.29 -6.42 -16.14
C THR A 185 12.09 -6.48 -15.20
N HIS A 186 10.97 -7.04 -15.64
CA HIS A 186 9.75 -7.23 -14.86
C HIS A 186 9.74 -8.53 -14.04
N VAL A 187 10.79 -9.38 -14.16
CA VAL A 187 10.86 -10.61 -13.38
C VAL A 187 11.07 -10.27 -11.91
N LEU A 188 10.14 -10.72 -11.06
CA LEU A 188 10.22 -10.54 -9.63
C LEU A 188 11.42 -11.28 -9.04
N THR A 189 12.17 -10.58 -8.19
CA THR A 189 13.27 -11.16 -7.40
C THR A 189 12.81 -11.57 -6.01
N ARG A 190 11.64 -11.03 -5.54
CA ARG A 190 11.04 -11.37 -4.26
C ARG A 190 9.53 -11.41 -4.38
N ALA A 191 8.93 -12.48 -3.83
CA ALA A 191 7.49 -12.61 -3.66
C ALA A 191 7.17 -13.51 -2.47
N VAL A 192 5.98 -13.35 -1.91
CA VAL A 192 5.46 -14.23 -0.85
C VAL A 192 5.04 -15.55 -1.48
N GLY A 193 5.51 -16.68 -0.94
CA GLY A 193 5.20 -18.01 -1.46
C GLY A 193 6.26 -18.61 -2.40
N THR A 194 7.20 -17.83 -2.90
CA THR A 194 8.22 -18.31 -3.85
C THR A 194 9.55 -18.68 -3.19
N GLU A 195 9.96 -17.94 -2.17
CA GLU A 195 11.18 -18.16 -1.43
C GLU A 195 10.97 -18.91 -0.11
N LEU A 196 12.07 -19.45 0.49
CA LEU A 196 12.03 -20.07 1.82
C LEU A 196 11.54 -19.11 2.89
N ARG A 197 11.88 -17.83 2.77
CA ARG A 197 11.46 -16.76 3.68
C ARG A 197 11.02 -15.55 2.88
N ALA A 198 9.85 -15.03 3.19
CA ALA A 198 9.45 -13.72 2.71
C ALA A 198 10.32 -12.64 3.36
N ARG A 199 10.86 -11.70 2.57
CA ARG A 199 11.74 -10.63 3.04
C ARG A 199 11.11 -9.26 2.77
N PRO A 200 10.22 -8.78 3.65
CA PRO A 200 9.62 -7.48 3.48
C PRO A 200 10.66 -6.37 3.70
N GLU A 201 10.57 -5.33 2.88
CA GLU A 201 11.29 -4.08 3.11
C GLU A 201 10.38 -3.14 3.91
N TRP A 202 10.88 -2.66 5.06
CA TRP A 202 10.15 -1.79 5.97
C TRP A 202 10.64 -0.36 5.91
N LYS A 203 9.72 0.60 5.96
CA LYS A 203 10.06 2.02 6.01
C LYS A 203 9.11 2.78 6.93
N THR A 204 9.64 3.74 7.70
CA THR A 204 8.85 4.73 8.43
C THR A 204 8.63 5.93 7.55
N VAL A 205 7.42 6.46 7.53
CA VAL A 205 7.07 7.69 6.81
C VAL A 205 6.35 8.66 7.74
N ASP A 206 6.74 9.93 7.70
CA ASP A 206 6.02 10.97 8.42
C ASP A 206 4.72 11.28 7.68
N LEU A 207 3.64 11.45 8.45
CA LEU A 207 2.34 11.84 7.94
C LEU A 207 2.10 13.34 8.11
N GLN A 208 1.53 13.95 7.10
CA GLN A 208 1.03 15.32 7.16
C GLN A 208 -0.44 15.32 6.72
N ARG A 209 -1.20 16.24 7.29
CA ARG A 209 -2.57 16.47 6.81
C ARG A 209 -2.53 16.88 5.33
N GLY A 210 -3.34 16.21 4.52
CA GLY A 210 -3.40 16.45 3.09
C GLY A 210 -2.45 15.57 2.26
N ASP A 211 -1.66 14.71 2.90
CA ASP A 211 -0.98 13.63 2.17
C ASP A 211 -2.02 12.73 1.52
N ARG A 212 -1.80 12.37 0.28
CA ARG A 212 -2.57 11.36 -0.43
C ARG A 212 -1.65 10.20 -0.78
N PHE A 213 -1.99 9.02 -0.31
CA PHE A 213 -1.29 7.78 -0.63
C PHE A 213 -2.06 7.03 -1.71
N LEU A 214 -1.31 6.41 -2.62
CA LEU A 214 -1.81 5.44 -3.57
C LEU A 214 -1.03 4.15 -3.38
N ILE A 215 -1.72 3.03 -3.16
CA ILE A 215 -1.16 1.69 -3.17
C ILE A 215 -1.77 1.01 -4.37
N CYS A 216 -0.97 0.42 -5.25
CA CYS A 216 -1.50 -0.20 -6.46
C CYS A 216 -0.64 -1.36 -6.97
N SER A 217 -1.29 -2.35 -7.60
CA SER A 217 -0.65 -3.42 -8.37
C SER A 217 -0.07 -2.89 -9.70
N ASP A 218 0.70 -3.72 -10.37
CA ASP A 218 1.38 -3.41 -11.63
C ASP A 218 0.41 -3.04 -12.77
N GLY A 219 -0.79 -3.66 -12.81
CA GLY A 219 -1.82 -3.30 -13.78
C GLY A 219 -2.27 -1.83 -13.75
N VAL A 220 -1.87 -1.07 -12.73
CA VAL A 220 -2.07 0.39 -12.70
C VAL A 220 -0.82 1.10 -13.22
N HIS A 221 0.35 0.84 -12.63
CA HIS A 221 1.56 1.61 -12.90
C HIS A 221 2.31 1.18 -14.18
N ASP A 222 1.97 0.05 -14.78
CA ASP A 222 2.42 -0.33 -16.11
C ASP A 222 1.59 0.32 -17.21
N MET A 223 0.32 0.65 -16.89
CA MET A 223 -0.57 1.35 -17.82
C MET A 223 -0.43 2.88 -17.76
N LEU A 224 -0.06 3.43 -16.59
CA LEU A 224 -0.01 4.87 -16.35
C LEU A 224 1.37 5.29 -15.83
N SER A 225 1.96 6.29 -16.46
CA SER A 225 3.23 6.85 -15.98
C SER A 225 3.07 7.54 -14.63
N ASP A 226 4.18 7.72 -13.88
CA ASP A 226 4.18 8.50 -12.64
C ASP A 226 3.68 9.94 -12.84
N ALA A 227 3.89 10.52 -14.02
CA ALA A 227 3.37 11.84 -14.38
C ALA A 227 1.84 11.86 -14.54
N ASP A 228 1.28 10.82 -15.17
CA ASP A 228 -0.17 10.65 -15.32
C ASP A 228 -0.81 10.43 -13.94
N LEU A 229 -0.24 9.54 -13.12
CA LEU A 229 -0.69 9.29 -11.75
C LEU A 229 -0.66 10.57 -10.91
N ALA A 230 0.41 11.36 -11.01
CA ALA A 230 0.52 12.64 -10.31
C ALA A 230 -0.58 13.61 -10.72
N ALA A 231 -0.87 13.72 -12.02
CA ALA A 231 -1.92 14.62 -12.55
C ALA A 231 -3.31 14.18 -12.08
N LEU A 232 -3.62 12.87 -12.16
CA LEU A 232 -4.89 12.29 -11.75
C LEU A 232 -5.14 12.47 -10.25
N LEU A 233 -4.13 12.20 -9.43
CA LEU A 233 -4.20 12.34 -7.98
C LEU A 233 -4.32 13.80 -7.56
N LYS A 234 -3.52 14.71 -8.13
CA LYS A 234 -3.53 16.15 -7.83
C LYS A 234 -4.86 16.81 -8.16
N GLY A 235 -5.47 16.43 -9.28
CA GLY A 235 -6.74 16.98 -9.75
C GLY A 235 -7.98 16.45 -9.03
N ALA A 236 -7.85 15.48 -8.10
CA ALA A 236 -8.96 14.82 -7.47
C ALA A 236 -9.34 15.49 -6.13
N SER A 237 -10.63 15.80 -5.95
CA SER A 237 -11.16 16.43 -4.73
C SER A 237 -11.27 15.46 -3.54
N SER A 238 -11.24 14.15 -3.79
CA SER A 238 -11.34 13.09 -2.77
C SER A 238 -10.69 11.80 -3.25
N PRO A 239 -10.40 10.83 -2.36
CA PRO A 239 -9.93 9.51 -2.75
C PRO A 239 -10.84 8.82 -3.76
N ARG A 240 -12.16 8.95 -3.58
CA ARG A 240 -13.14 8.36 -4.51
C ARG A 240 -13.04 8.91 -5.93
N VAL A 241 -12.85 10.23 -6.04
CA VAL A 241 -12.64 10.87 -7.37
C VAL A 241 -11.32 10.46 -7.97
N ALA A 242 -10.24 10.33 -7.15
CA ALA A 242 -8.95 9.86 -7.61
C ALA A 242 -9.02 8.44 -8.17
N VAL A 243 -9.61 7.51 -7.40
CA VAL A 243 -9.81 6.12 -7.81
C VAL A 243 -10.59 6.05 -9.12
N ALA A 244 -11.74 6.72 -9.24
CA ALA A 244 -12.55 6.69 -10.44
C ALA A 244 -11.81 7.21 -11.70
N ARG A 245 -10.97 8.24 -11.53
CA ARG A 245 -10.15 8.79 -12.63
C ARG A 245 -9.05 7.83 -13.05
N ILE A 246 -8.34 7.24 -12.07
CA ILE A 246 -7.27 6.26 -12.36
C ILE A 246 -7.87 5.04 -13.04
N GLU A 247 -8.98 4.50 -12.54
CA GLU A 247 -9.68 3.37 -13.14
C GLU A 247 -10.09 3.65 -14.58
N ALA A 248 -10.71 4.80 -14.86
CA ALA A 248 -11.08 5.20 -16.21
C ALA A 248 -9.86 5.29 -17.15
N SER A 249 -8.73 5.82 -16.65
CA SER A 249 -7.49 5.95 -17.43
C SER A 249 -6.84 4.59 -17.68
N VAL A 250 -6.80 3.67 -16.70
CA VAL A 250 -6.31 2.30 -16.89
C VAL A 250 -7.14 1.56 -17.92
N ARG A 251 -8.47 1.66 -17.85
CA ARG A 251 -9.38 1.06 -18.85
C ARG A 251 -9.16 1.64 -20.24
N HIS A 252 -8.97 2.95 -20.35
CA HIS A 252 -8.69 3.61 -21.62
C HIS A 252 -7.33 3.17 -22.21
N ALA A 253 -6.34 2.90 -21.36
CA ALA A 253 -5.03 2.38 -21.76
C ALA A 253 -5.05 0.88 -22.13
N GLY A 254 -6.20 0.21 -22.00
CA GLY A 254 -6.38 -1.18 -22.43
C GLY A 254 -6.52 -2.19 -21.32
N ALA A 255 -6.26 -1.84 -20.04
CA ALA A 255 -6.40 -2.70 -18.87
C ALA A 255 -5.97 -4.15 -19.13
N GLY A 256 -4.72 -4.34 -19.55
CA GLY A 256 -4.20 -5.63 -20.01
C GLY A 256 -4.00 -6.67 -18.91
N ASP A 257 -4.00 -6.23 -17.66
CA ASP A 257 -3.86 -7.06 -16.48
C ASP A 257 -4.97 -6.79 -15.44
N ASN A 258 -5.00 -7.61 -14.39
CA ASN A 258 -5.72 -7.27 -13.17
C ASN A 258 -5.19 -5.93 -12.65
N TYR A 259 -6.05 -5.08 -12.13
CA TYR A 259 -5.62 -3.87 -11.49
C TYR A 259 -6.36 -3.63 -10.19
N THR A 260 -5.60 -3.29 -9.16
CA THR A 260 -6.11 -3.00 -7.84
C THR A 260 -5.43 -1.76 -7.28
N LEU A 261 -6.23 -0.86 -6.70
CA LEU A 261 -5.70 0.34 -6.07
C LEU A 261 -6.47 0.71 -4.81
N VAL A 262 -5.73 1.26 -3.85
CA VAL A 262 -6.24 1.92 -2.64
C VAL A 262 -5.71 3.33 -2.61
N CYS A 263 -6.60 4.32 -2.61
CA CYS A 263 -6.24 5.73 -2.43
C CYS A 263 -6.67 6.17 -1.04
N ALA A 264 -5.75 6.74 -0.24
CA ALA A 264 -6.01 7.12 1.14
C ALA A 264 -5.49 8.54 1.43
N ASP A 265 -6.38 9.43 1.89
CA ASP A 265 -6.06 10.80 2.29
C ASP A 265 -5.84 10.89 3.80
N ALA A 266 -4.71 11.46 4.22
CA ALA A 266 -4.44 11.76 5.61
C ALA A 266 -5.27 12.98 6.08
N VAL A 267 -6.21 12.75 6.97
CA VAL A 267 -7.16 13.75 7.47
C VAL A 267 -7.09 13.89 9.00
N CYS A 268 -7.47 15.04 9.53
CA CYS A 268 -7.64 15.16 10.98
C CYS A 268 -8.86 14.34 11.43
N ARG A 269 -8.68 13.40 12.37
CA ARG A 269 -9.82 12.70 12.98
C ARG A 269 -10.69 13.68 13.77
N SER A 270 -12.00 13.66 13.52
CA SER A 270 -12.97 14.27 14.43
C SER A 270 -12.97 13.45 15.73
N ARG A 271 -12.98 14.13 16.90
CA ARG A 271 -13.18 13.44 18.19
C ARG A 271 -14.52 12.70 18.16
N PRO A 272 -14.56 11.44 18.66
CA PRO A 272 -15.82 10.74 18.85
C PRO A 272 -16.78 11.60 19.68
N ALA A 273 -18.05 11.59 19.35
CA ALA A 273 -19.07 12.44 19.99
C ALA A 273 -19.22 12.20 21.52
N TRP A 274 -18.80 11.01 22.01
CA TRP A 274 -18.89 10.65 23.42
C TRP A 274 -17.90 11.39 24.34
N THR A 275 -16.81 11.96 23.84
CA THR A 275 -15.88 12.78 24.64
C THR A 275 -16.44 14.17 25.00
N ARG A 276 -17.70 14.47 24.65
CA ARG A 276 -18.37 15.74 24.97
C ARG A 276 -19.18 15.68 26.29
N ARG A 277 -19.22 14.54 26.96
CA ARG A 277 -19.88 14.45 28.28
C ARG A 277 -18.86 14.49 29.39
N SER A 278 -18.84 15.56 30.12
CA SER A 278 -18.49 15.83 31.50
C SER A 278 -17.63 17.08 31.65
N ALA A 279 -18.30 18.22 31.64
CA ALA A 279 -17.90 19.41 32.36
C ALA A 279 -19.19 20.18 32.73
N SER A 280 -20.11 19.49 33.39
CA SER A 280 -21.06 20.12 34.27
C SER A 280 -20.59 19.89 35.69
N LEU A 281 -19.84 20.84 36.22
CA LEU A 281 -19.65 20.96 37.66
C LEU A 281 -21.01 21.19 38.27
N PRO A 282 -21.44 20.46 39.33
CA PRO A 282 -22.59 20.86 40.08
C PRO A 282 -22.22 22.10 40.89
N SER A 283 -22.96 23.17 40.69
CA SER A 283 -23.02 24.30 41.60
C SER A 283 -23.66 23.82 42.90
N GLY A 284 -22.88 23.75 43.95
CA GLY A 284 -23.30 23.72 45.36
C GLY A 284 -22.69 24.91 46.05
#